data_4f91a7e4c3413a6f9a451cc5d8486c51
#
_entry.id   4f91a7e4c3413a6f9a451cc5d8486c51
#
_cell.length_a   1.000
_cell.length_b   1.000
_cell.length_c   1.000
_cell.angle_alpha   90.00
_cell.angle_beta   90.00
_cell.angle_gamma   90.00
#
_symmetry.space_group_name_H-M   'P 1'
#
loop_
_entity.id
_entity.type
_entity.pdbx_description
1 polymer ?
#
loop_
_entity_poly.entity_id
_entity_poly.type
_entity_poly.pdbx_seq_one_letter_code
_entity_poly.pdbx_strand_id
1 'polypeptide(L)'
;ANQRAILSEMKNARRISPDGIIGYNIMVALKEYASHVKAAVHAGADLIISGAGLPTELPALVSGSKTKIAPIVSTDKSAKVILKYWERKYKRTADLVVIEGPQAGGHLGFHKEELDSYTPEAYDNEIRKIVQTVKSYAAKFGTEIPVVAAGGIATHEDVKHVLDLGVDGVQVATRFIPTEECDADIRLKESLIHAAKDDIAIVKSPVGMPGRAIMNSFMQHVMAGEKIPHSPC
;
A
#
# COMPACT_ATOMS: atom_id res chain seq x y z
N ALA A 1 -17.17 5.65 -13.91
CA ALA A 1 -17.61 5.54 -12.49
C ALA A 1 -16.47 5.96 -11.56
N ASN A 2 -15.32 5.31 -11.59
CA ASN A 2 -14.21 5.49 -10.63
C ASN A 2 -13.66 6.93 -10.55
N GLN A 3 -13.48 7.63 -11.67
CA GLN A 3 -12.97 9.02 -11.66
C GLN A 3 -13.94 9.98 -10.95
N ARG A 4 -15.26 9.79 -11.12
CA ARG A 4 -16.26 10.59 -10.41
C ARG A 4 -16.24 10.30 -8.91
N ALA A 5 -16.05 9.05 -8.52
CA ALA A 5 -15.89 8.66 -7.12
C ALA A 5 -14.62 9.31 -6.50
N ILE A 6 -13.47 9.29 -7.18
CA ILE A 6 -12.25 9.96 -6.72
C ILE A 6 -12.52 11.45 -6.42
N LEU A 7 -13.18 12.16 -7.34
CA LEU A 7 -13.50 13.58 -7.15
C LEU A 7 -14.49 13.82 -6.00
N SER A 8 -15.50 12.96 -5.87
CA SER A 8 -16.52 13.05 -4.82
C SER A 8 -15.91 12.79 -3.44
N GLU A 9 -15.12 11.71 -3.31
CA GLU A 9 -14.51 11.34 -2.04
C GLU A 9 -13.44 12.33 -1.59
N MET A 10 -12.69 12.93 -2.51
CA MET A 10 -11.78 14.03 -2.15
C MET A 10 -12.56 15.23 -1.57
N LYS A 11 -13.69 15.60 -2.16
CA LYS A 11 -14.53 16.69 -1.61
C LYS A 11 -15.05 16.35 -0.21
N ASN A 12 -15.49 15.11 0.00
CA ASN A 12 -15.97 14.66 1.29
C ASN A 12 -14.85 14.67 2.35
N ALA A 13 -13.70 14.11 2.01
CA ALA A 13 -12.53 14.07 2.89
C ALA A 13 -12.05 15.50 3.24
N ARG A 14 -11.98 16.39 2.26
CA ARG A 14 -11.54 17.76 2.47
C ARG A 14 -12.54 18.57 3.31
N ARG A 15 -13.85 18.27 3.23
CA ARG A 15 -14.87 18.86 4.11
C ARG A 15 -14.69 18.42 5.57
N ILE A 16 -14.29 17.17 5.80
CA ILE A 16 -14.05 16.63 7.14
C ILE A 16 -12.71 17.14 7.69
N SER A 17 -11.68 17.18 6.85
CA SER A 17 -10.33 17.60 7.21
C SER A 17 -9.80 18.65 6.23
N PRO A 18 -10.17 19.94 6.40
CA PRO A 18 -9.83 21.01 5.47
C PRO A 18 -8.31 21.18 5.29
N ASP A 19 -7.55 21.08 6.37
CA ASP A 19 -6.10 21.32 6.41
C ASP A 19 -5.28 20.01 6.51
N GLY A 20 -5.94 18.86 6.54
CA GLY A 20 -5.27 17.55 6.63
C GLY A 20 -4.59 17.14 5.34
N ILE A 21 -3.58 16.29 5.45
CA ILE A 21 -2.94 15.66 4.30
C ILE A 21 -3.85 14.52 3.82
N ILE A 22 -4.37 14.64 2.61
CA ILE A 22 -5.27 13.66 2.00
C ILE A 22 -4.59 13.03 0.79
N GLY A 23 -4.46 11.71 0.82
CA GLY A 23 -3.82 10.95 -0.25
C GLY A 23 -4.68 9.80 -0.78
N TYR A 24 -4.26 9.25 -1.90
CA TYR A 24 -4.82 8.05 -2.48
C TYR A 24 -3.79 6.93 -2.57
N ASN A 25 -4.20 5.73 -2.20
CA ASN A 25 -3.44 4.52 -2.53
C ASN A 25 -3.99 3.93 -3.83
N ILE A 26 -3.17 3.86 -4.88
CA ILE A 26 -3.58 3.43 -6.21
C ILE A 26 -2.68 2.29 -6.68
N MET A 27 -3.28 1.13 -6.94
CA MET A 27 -2.55 -0.06 -7.39
C MET A 27 -2.06 0.10 -8.84
N VAL A 28 -0.77 -0.15 -9.07
CA VAL A 28 -0.17 -0.15 -10.42
C VAL A 28 -0.82 -1.19 -11.35
N ALA A 29 -1.22 -2.33 -10.80
CA ALA A 29 -1.85 -3.43 -11.56
C ALA A 29 -3.24 -3.08 -12.14
N LEU A 30 -3.83 -1.95 -11.78
CA LEU A 30 -5.13 -1.53 -12.32
C LEU A 30 -4.99 -1.13 -13.79
N LYS A 31 -5.91 -1.61 -14.65
CA LYS A 31 -5.97 -1.26 -16.08
C LYS A 31 -6.01 0.26 -16.30
N GLU A 32 -6.71 0.99 -15.45
CA GLU A 32 -6.92 2.44 -15.54
C GLU A 32 -5.96 3.25 -14.62
N TYR A 33 -4.82 2.66 -14.22
CA TYR A 33 -3.88 3.27 -13.26
C TYR A 33 -3.56 4.73 -13.56
N ALA A 34 -3.08 5.01 -14.77
CA ALA A 34 -2.67 6.37 -15.16
C ALA A 34 -3.83 7.37 -15.10
N SER A 35 -5.04 6.93 -15.47
CA SER A 35 -6.23 7.77 -15.45
C SER A 35 -6.71 8.04 -14.02
N HIS A 36 -6.58 7.07 -13.11
CA HIS A 36 -6.89 7.26 -11.69
C HIS A 36 -5.89 8.22 -11.01
N VAL A 37 -4.59 8.07 -11.30
CA VAL A 37 -3.57 9.00 -10.79
C VAL A 37 -3.87 10.44 -11.26
N LYS A 38 -4.13 10.65 -12.55
CA LYS A 38 -4.47 11.98 -13.08
C LYS A 38 -5.75 12.55 -12.46
N ALA A 39 -6.77 11.71 -12.22
CA ALA A 39 -7.99 12.12 -11.56
C ALA A 39 -7.74 12.53 -10.09
N ALA A 40 -6.90 11.81 -9.37
CA ALA A 40 -6.51 12.13 -8.00
C ALA A 40 -5.72 13.44 -7.92
N VAL A 41 -4.77 13.65 -8.84
CA VAL A 41 -4.03 14.91 -8.97
C VAL A 41 -4.99 16.08 -9.26
N HIS A 42 -5.92 15.90 -10.20
CA HIS A 42 -6.93 16.91 -10.54
C HIS A 42 -7.87 17.20 -9.36
N ALA A 43 -8.17 16.20 -8.55
CA ALA A 43 -8.97 16.35 -7.32
C ALA A 43 -8.23 17.12 -6.21
N GLY A 44 -6.93 17.38 -6.35
CA GLY A 44 -6.12 18.07 -5.35
C GLY A 44 -5.57 17.14 -4.26
N ALA A 45 -5.24 15.90 -4.61
CA ALA A 45 -4.56 14.98 -3.69
C ALA A 45 -3.20 15.52 -3.26
N ASP A 46 -2.92 15.50 -1.97
CA ASP A 46 -1.63 15.91 -1.42
C ASP A 46 -0.56 14.83 -1.65
N LEU A 47 -0.97 13.55 -1.65
CA LEU A 47 -0.09 12.40 -1.76
C LEU A 47 -0.72 11.29 -2.61
N ILE A 48 0.09 10.64 -3.43
CA ILE A 48 -0.27 9.37 -4.08
C ILE A 48 0.72 8.30 -3.63
N ILE A 49 0.19 7.25 -3.01
CA ILE A 49 0.91 6.03 -2.65
C ILE A 49 0.61 4.99 -3.73
N SER A 50 1.62 4.29 -4.24
CA SER A 50 1.42 3.29 -5.28
C SER A 50 2.23 2.02 -5.05
N GLY A 51 1.55 0.89 -5.15
CA GLY A 51 2.10 -0.46 -5.00
C GLY A 51 1.38 -1.47 -5.89
N ALA A 52 1.44 -2.74 -5.55
CA ALA A 52 1.00 -3.84 -6.40
C ALA A 52 1.64 -3.77 -7.80
N GLY A 53 2.94 -3.68 -7.81
CA GLY A 53 3.83 -3.44 -8.95
C GLY A 53 4.70 -2.20 -8.72
N LEU A 54 5.76 -2.04 -9.52
CA LEU A 54 6.67 -0.88 -9.42
C LEU A 54 6.04 0.32 -10.15
N PRO A 55 5.80 1.46 -9.47
CA PRO A 55 5.15 2.63 -10.06
C PRO A 55 6.13 3.47 -10.93
N THR A 56 6.65 2.85 -11.98
CA THR A 56 7.72 3.43 -12.82
C THR A 56 7.33 4.75 -13.47
N GLU A 57 6.04 4.96 -13.78
CA GLU A 57 5.55 6.16 -14.49
C GLU A 57 4.98 7.23 -13.54
N LEU A 58 4.86 6.94 -12.25
CA LEU A 58 4.22 7.84 -11.30
C LEU A 58 4.80 9.26 -11.31
N PRO A 59 6.15 9.48 -11.38
CA PRO A 59 6.69 10.83 -11.45
C PRO A 59 6.22 11.64 -12.67
N ALA A 60 6.06 10.99 -13.82
CA ALA A 60 5.55 11.65 -15.02
C ALA A 60 4.05 11.99 -14.90
N LEU A 61 3.26 11.11 -14.27
CA LEU A 61 1.81 11.29 -14.12
C LEU A 61 1.45 12.46 -13.18
N VAL A 62 2.33 12.80 -12.24
CA VAL A 62 2.14 13.93 -11.31
C VAL A 62 2.92 15.18 -11.71
N SER A 63 3.59 15.15 -12.85
CA SER A 63 4.42 16.28 -13.31
C SER A 63 3.61 17.58 -13.41
N GLY A 64 4.20 18.67 -12.93
CA GLY A 64 3.55 19.98 -12.91
C GLY A 64 2.54 20.18 -11.76
N SER A 65 2.34 19.19 -10.88
CA SER A 65 1.50 19.32 -9.69
C SER A 65 2.34 19.44 -8.41
N LYS A 66 1.67 19.78 -7.30
CA LYS A 66 2.26 19.76 -5.96
C LYS A 66 2.12 18.41 -5.26
N THR A 67 1.42 17.47 -5.89
CA THR A 67 1.15 16.14 -5.32
C THR A 67 2.44 15.38 -5.06
N LYS A 68 2.61 14.93 -3.83
CA LYS A 68 3.72 14.09 -3.39
C LYS A 68 3.54 12.64 -3.85
N ILE A 69 4.63 11.90 -3.96
CA ILE A 69 4.59 10.50 -4.43
C ILE A 69 5.36 9.58 -3.52
N ALA A 70 4.75 8.41 -3.26
CA ALA A 70 5.32 7.37 -2.43
C ALA A 70 5.19 6.00 -3.11
N PRO A 71 6.31 5.32 -3.45
CA PRO A 71 6.25 3.93 -3.85
C PRO A 71 6.07 3.03 -2.63
N ILE A 72 5.33 1.93 -2.80
CA ILE A 72 5.33 0.82 -1.86
C ILE A 72 6.42 -0.16 -2.30
N VAL A 73 7.27 -0.54 -1.36
CA VAL A 73 8.35 -1.51 -1.56
C VAL A 73 8.28 -2.58 -0.47
N SER A 74 8.70 -3.81 -0.79
CA SER A 74 8.68 -4.91 0.17
C SER A 74 10.10 -5.40 0.53
N THR A 75 11.08 -5.07 -0.31
CA THR A 75 12.48 -5.48 -0.15
C THR A 75 13.43 -4.35 -0.48
N ASP A 76 14.65 -4.39 0.04
CA ASP A 76 15.74 -3.47 -0.31
C ASP A 76 16.03 -3.47 -1.82
N LYS A 77 15.92 -4.65 -2.46
CA LYS A 77 16.05 -4.78 -3.91
C LYS A 77 14.99 -3.95 -4.65
N SER A 78 13.72 -4.04 -4.24
CA SER A 78 12.65 -3.25 -4.87
C SER A 78 12.81 -1.76 -4.63
N ALA A 79 13.24 -1.35 -3.43
CA ALA A 79 13.56 0.05 -3.12
C ALA A 79 14.67 0.59 -4.04
N LYS A 80 15.79 -0.14 -4.16
CA LYS A 80 16.90 0.22 -5.05
C LYS A 80 16.46 0.34 -6.51
N VAL A 81 15.65 -0.60 -6.98
CA VAL A 81 15.18 -0.61 -8.37
C VAL A 81 14.33 0.61 -8.67
N ILE A 82 13.31 0.90 -7.85
CA ILE A 82 12.38 2.00 -8.14
C ILE A 82 13.05 3.37 -7.99
N LEU A 83 13.82 3.59 -6.92
CA LEU A 83 14.49 4.85 -6.68
C LEU A 83 15.54 5.14 -7.76
N LYS A 84 16.33 4.14 -8.16
CA LYS A 84 17.30 4.25 -9.26
C LYS A 84 16.61 4.53 -10.60
N TYR A 85 15.46 3.92 -10.85
CA TYR A 85 14.70 4.16 -12.08
C TYR A 85 14.18 5.60 -12.13
N TRP A 86 13.59 6.10 -11.06
CA TRP A 86 13.09 7.47 -10.99
C TRP A 86 14.22 8.50 -11.10
N GLU A 87 15.33 8.26 -10.42
CA GLU A 87 16.54 9.10 -10.56
C GLU A 87 17.01 9.18 -12.02
N ARG A 88 17.17 8.04 -12.68
CA ARG A 88 17.73 8.01 -14.05
C ARG A 88 16.80 8.65 -15.06
N LYS A 89 15.52 8.31 -15.00
CA LYS A 89 14.54 8.71 -16.02
C LYS A 89 13.97 10.10 -15.77
N TYR A 90 13.72 10.46 -14.52
CA TYR A 90 12.99 11.69 -14.18
C TYR A 90 13.81 12.71 -13.39
N LYS A 91 15.06 12.37 -13.02
CA LYS A 91 15.91 13.21 -12.15
C LYS A 91 15.21 13.58 -10.84
N ARG A 92 14.40 12.67 -10.32
CA ARG A 92 13.56 12.82 -9.12
C ARG A 92 13.70 11.60 -8.23
N THR A 93 13.49 11.78 -6.92
CA THR A 93 13.34 10.73 -5.93
C THR A 93 11.92 10.69 -5.38
N ALA A 94 11.62 9.76 -4.45
CA ALA A 94 10.38 9.69 -3.71
C ALA A 94 10.26 10.85 -2.71
N ASP A 95 9.03 11.26 -2.40
CA ASP A 95 8.74 12.19 -1.31
C ASP A 95 8.50 11.46 0.02
N LEU A 96 8.19 10.16 -0.04
CA LEU A 96 8.00 9.23 1.08
C LEU A 96 8.15 7.81 0.53
N VAL A 97 8.54 6.84 1.34
CA VAL A 97 8.57 5.42 0.97
C VAL A 97 7.75 4.62 1.96
N VAL A 98 6.86 3.76 1.47
CA VAL A 98 6.11 2.81 2.29
C VAL A 98 6.76 1.44 2.16
N ILE A 99 7.10 0.81 3.30
CA ILE A 99 7.57 -0.57 3.37
C ILE A 99 6.37 -1.45 3.72
N GLU A 100 5.99 -2.35 2.82
CA GLU A 100 4.90 -3.29 3.07
C GLU A 100 5.45 -4.67 3.40
N GLY A 101 5.24 -5.08 4.64
CA GLY A 101 5.75 -6.33 5.19
C GLY A 101 4.99 -7.59 4.75
N PRO A 102 5.57 -8.79 4.98
CA PRO A 102 4.98 -10.06 4.60
C PRO A 102 3.68 -10.39 5.37
N GLN A 103 3.39 -9.67 6.45
CA GLN A 103 2.15 -9.83 7.23
C GLN A 103 1.03 -8.86 6.80
N ALA A 104 1.21 -8.10 5.72
CA ALA A 104 0.16 -7.22 5.21
C ALA A 104 -1.10 -7.99 4.81
N GLY A 105 -2.25 -7.36 4.95
CA GLY A 105 -3.52 -7.82 4.39
C GLY A 105 -3.65 -7.42 2.91
N GLY A 106 -4.44 -8.15 2.15
CA GLY A 106 -4.60 -7.90 0.72
C GLY A 106 -3.42 -8.39 -0.12
N HIS A 107 -3.11 -7.67 -1.20
CA HIS A 107 -2.06 -8.06 -2.14
C HIS A 107 -0.67 -7.94 -1.51
N LEU A 108 0.17 -8.93 -1.75
CA LEU A 108 1.52 -9.01 -1.18
C LEU A 108 2.58 -8.80 -2.26
N GLY A 109 3.59 -7.98 -1.97
CA GLY A 109 4.74 -7.71 -2.84
C GLY A 109 5.83 -8.79 -2.80
N PHE A 110 5.48 -10.02 -2.41
CA PHE A 110 6.36 -11.18 -2.28
C PHE A 110 5.87 -12.32 -3.18
N HIS A 111 6.75 -13.22 -3.58
CA HIS A 111 6.33 -14.52 -4.08
C HIS A 111 5.84 -15.40 -2.92
N LYS A 112 4.90 -16.31 -3.21
CA LYS A 112 4.31 -17.16 -2.17
C LYS A 112 5.37 -17.97 -1.40
N GLU A 113 6.35 -18.46 -2.12
CA GLU A 113 7.45 -19.27 -1.60
C GLU A 113 8.42 -18.47 -0.71
N GLU A 114 8.47 -17.15 -0.91
CA GLU A 114 9.32 -16.26 -0.11
C GLU A 114 8.67 -15.90 1.24
N LEU A 115 7.33 -15.94 1.33
CA LEU A 115 6.62 -15.55 2.55
C LEU A 115 7.02 -16.39 3.76
N ASP A 116 7.23 -17.71 3.57
CA ASP A 116 7.60 -18.63 4.63
C ASP A 116 9.07 -18.49 5.04
N SER A 117 9.90 -17.82 4.23
CA SER A 117 11.32 -17.60 4.50
C SER A 117 11.60 -16.38 5.39
N TYR A 118 10.63 -15.47 5.52
CA TYR A 118 10.78 -14.27 6.35
C TYR A 118 10.40 -14.56 7.81
N THR A 119 11.40 -14.88 8.64
CA THR A 119 11.21 -14.77 10.09
C THR A 119 11.10 -13.31 10.50
N PRO A 120 10.52 -12.98 11.66
CA PRO A 120 10.47 -11.60 12.15
C PRO A 120 11.83 -10.90 12.10
N GLU A 121 12.88 -11.56 12.59
CA GLU A 121 14.24 -11.00 12.64
C GLU A 121 14.84 -10.81 11.22
N ALA A 122 14.54 -11.71 10.29
CA ALA A 122 14.99 -11.59 8.92
C ALA A 122 14.33 -10.37 8.25
N TYR A 123 13.04 -10.12 8.53
CA TYR A 123 12.33 -8.97 7.98
C TYR A 123 12.75 -7.66 8.64
N ASP A 124 13.00 -7.65 9.95
CA ASP A 124 13.59 -6.50 10.65
C ASP A 124 14.90 -6.04 10.00
N ASN A 125 15.76 -6.98 9.64
CA ASN A 125 16.99 -6.67 8.93
C ASN A 125 16.73 -6.11 7.53
N GLU A 126 15.70 -6.58 6.86
CA GLU A 126 15.28 -6.05 5.55
C GLU A 126 14.76 -4.61 5.67
N ILE A 127 13.94 -4.31 6.68
CA ILE A 127 13.49 -2.95 6.99
C ILE A 127 14.69 -2.01 7.18
N ARG A 128 15.68 -2.41 8.01
CA ARG A 128 16.88 -1.61 8.23
C ARG A 128 17.66 -1.32 6.95
N LYS A 129 17.78 -2.31 6.04
CA LYS A 129 18.42 -2.11 4.73
C LYS A 129 17.66 -1.12 3.86
N ILE A 130 16.32 -1.23 3.82
CA ILE A 130 15.48 -0.30 3.07
C ILE A 130 15.65 1.12 3.60
N VAL A 131 15.61 1.30 4.93
CA VAL A 131 15.85 2.60 5.58
C VAL A 131 17.20 3.18 5.17
N GLN A 132 18.28 2.39 5.20
CA GLN A 132 19.60 2.84 4.79
C GLN A 132 19.65 3.23 3.30
N THR A 133 19.01 2.43 2.44
CA THR A 133 18.90 2.74 1.01
C THR A 133 18.18 4.07 0.80
N VAL A 134 17.03 4.28 1.44
CA VAL A 134 16.26 5.54 1.31
C VAL A 134 17.07 6.72 1.83
N LYS A 135 17.75 6.60 2.99
CA LYS A 135 18.63 7.65 3.53
C LYS A 135 19.75 8.03 2.56
N SER A 136 20.30 7.06 1.80
CA SER A 136 21.32 7.35 0.79
C SER A 136 20.77 8.21 -0.36
N TYR A 137 19.53 7.97 -0.78
CA TYR A 137 18.85 8.80 -1.79
C TYR A 137 18.44 10.16 -1.23
N ALA A 138 17.99 10.23 0.01
CA ALA A 138 17.71 11.49 0.70
C ALA A 138 18.93 12.41 0.70
N ALA A 139 20.10 11.88 1.10
CA ALA A 139 21.38 12.61 1.08
C ALA A 139 21.78 13.03 -0.34
N LYS A 140 21.62 12.12 -1.32
CA LYS A 140 21.95 12.39 -2.72
C LYS A 140 21.14 13.53 -3.33
N PHE A 141 19.85 13.61 -2.99
CA PHE A 141 18.94 14.63 -3.51
C PHE A 141 18.84 15.87 -2.62
N GLY A 142 19.50 15.89 -1.46
CA GLY A 142 19.45 17.00 -0.50
C GLY A 142 18.03 17.24 0.05
N THR A 143 17.26 16.18 0.27
CA THR A 143 15.88 16.24 0.74
C THR A 143 15.62 15.17 1.81
N GLU A 144 14.60 15.36 2.63
CA GLU A 144 14.10 14.32 3.52
C GLU A 144 13.16 13.38 2.74
N ILE A 145 13.28 12.09 3.01
CA ILE A 145 12.39 11.03 2.48
C ILE A 145 11.95 10.17 3.66
N PRO A 146 10.83 10.50 4.31
CA PRO A 146 10.30 9.69 5.39
C PRO A 146 10.03 8.25 4.95
N VAL A 147 10.28 7.31 5.86
CA VAL A 147 10.02 5.88 5.65
C VAL A 147 8.91 5.44 6.58
N VAL A 148 7.88 4.81 6.03
CA VAL A 148 6.70 4.36 6.75
C VAL A 148 6.59 2.84 6.65
N ALA A 149 6.46 2.14 7.79
CA ALA A 149 6.24 0.69 7.81
C ALA A 149 4.74 0.36 7.77
N ALA A 150 4.39 -0.68 7.02
CA ALA A 150 3.03 -1.19 6.88
C ALA A 150 3.00 -2.71 6.94
N GLY A 151 1.85 -3.27 7.30
CA GLY A 151 1.60 -4.71 7.31
C GLY A 151 1.85 -5.38 8.65
N GLY A 152 0.78 -5.91 9.24
CA GLY A 152 0.83 -6.61 10.53
C GLY A 152 0.94 -5.71 11.76
N ILE A 153 0.93 -4.40 11.61
CA ILE A 153 1.04 -3.44 12.71
C ILE A 153 -0.35 -3.18 13.28
N ALA A 154 -0.59 -3.59 14.51
CA ALA A 154 -1.90 -3.54 15.15
C ALA A 154 -1.89 -3.02 16.58
N THR A 155 -0.79 -3.13 17.30
CA THR A 155 -0.64 -2.77 18.71
C THR A 155 0.35 -1.63 18.91
N HIS A 156 0.39 -1.06 20.10
CA HIS A 156 1.38 -0.08 20.48
C HIS A 156 2.81 -0.66 20.42
N GLU A 157 2.95 -1.91 20.83
CA GLU A 157 4.23 -2.64 20.81
C GLU A 157 4.74 -2.83 19.38
N ASP A 158 3.85 -3.16 18.42
CA ASP A 158 4.22 -3.26 17.01
C ASP A 158 4.71 -1.91 16.46
N VAL A 159 4.00 -0.83 16.79
CA VAL A 159 4.40 0.53 16.40
C VAL A 159 5.77 0.88 16.95
N LYS A 160 5.97 0.67 18.25
CA LYS A 160 7.27 0.94 18.91
C LYS A 160 8.38 0.12 18.27
N HIS A 161 8.13 -1.18 18.05
CA HIS A 161 9.10 -2.09 17.45
C HIS A 161 9.61 -1.55 16.09
N VAL A 162 8.71 -1.20 15.17
CA VAL A 162 9.14 -0.75 13.84
C VAL A 162 9.79 0.64 13.89
N LEU A 163 9.39 1.53 14.80
CA LEU A 163 10.07 2.80 15.00
C LEU A 163 11.51 2.60 15.50
N ASP A 164 11.74 1.63 16.38
CA ASP A 164 13.09 1.25 16.87
C ASP A 164 13.97 0.67 15.73
N LEU A 165 13.38 0.20 14.62
CA LEU A 165 14.12 -0.20 13.42
C LEU A 165 14.56 0.98 12.56
N GLY A 166 14.09 2.20 12.87
CA GLY A 166 14.50 3.45 12.24
C GLY A 166 13.59 3.96 11.14
N VAL A 167 12.34 3.49 11.08
CA VAL A 167 11.30 4.12 10.25
C VAL A 167 10.74 5.36 10.95
N ASP A 168 10.12 6.27 10.20
CA ASP A 168 9.63 7.56 10.68
C ASP A 168 8.14 7.50 11.05
N GLY A 169 7.43 6.44 10.67
CA GLY A 169 6.01 6.28 10.96
C GLY A 169 5.46 4.93 10.54
N VAL A 170 4.15 4.77 10.70
CA VAL A 170 3.42 3.54 10.36
C VAL A 170 2.20 3.82 9.49
N GLN A 171 1.87 2.87 8.61
CA GLN A 171 0.62 2.83 7.87
C GLN A 171 -0.23 1.68 8.38
N VAL A 172 -1.44 1.97 8.80
CA VAL A 172 -2.41 1.00 9.32
C VAL A 172 -3.73 1.10 8.55
N ALA A 173 -4.35 -0.03 8.26
CA ALA A 173 -5.61 -0.09 7.52
C ALA A 173 -6.64 -0.99 8.21
N THR A 174 -6.32 -2.27 8.43
CA THR A 174 -7.26 -3.29 8.90
C THR A 174 -7.97 -2.89 10.20
N ARG A 175 -7.28 -2.20 11.12
CA ARG A 175 -7.86 -1.72 12.39
C ARG A 175 -8.98 -0.69 12.21
N PHE A 176 -9.01 0.01 11.09
CA PHE A 176 -10.01 1.05 10.80
C PHE A 176 -11.21 0.53 10.00
N ILE A 177 -11.13 -0.64 9.36
CA ILE A 177 -12.24 -1.19 8.58
C ILE A 177 -13.47 -1.50 9.46
N PRO A 178 -13.34 -2.10 10.67
CA PRO A 178 -14.51 -2.41 11.51
C PRO A 178 -15.02 -1.24 12.35
N THR A 179 -14.53 -0.02 12.12
CA THR A 179 -15.01 1.18 12.82
C THR A 179 -16.37 1.67 12.28
N GLU A 180 -17.07 2.49 13.06
CA GLU A 180 -18.35 3.08 12.66
C GLU A 180 -18.19 4.04 11.48
N GLU A 181 -17.07 4.77 11.43
CA GLU A 181 -16.75 5.77 10.39
C GLU A 181 -16.47 5.15 9.02
N CYS A 182 -16.04 3.89 8.98
CA CYS A 182 -15.82 3.20 7.72
C CYS A 182 -17.17 2.86 7.07
N ASP A 183 -17.33 3.16 5.77
CA ASP A 183 -18.54 2.91 4.99
C ASP A 183 -18.60 1.47 4.40
N ALA A 184 -17.69 0.59 4.81
CA ALA A 184 -17.73 -0.81 4.43
C ALA A 184 -19.03 -1.51 4.90
N ASP A 185 -19.51 -2.45 4.09
CA ASP A 185 -20.69 -3.27 4.42
C ASP A 185 -20.50 -3.94 5.80
N ILE A 186 -21.55 -3.95 6.60
CA ILE A 186 -21.51 -4.49 7.97
C ILE A 186 -21.04 -5.95 8.00
N ARG A 187 -21.37 -6.75 6.99
CA ARG A 187 -20.95 -8.16 6.90
C ARG A 187 -19.42 -8.28 6.75
N LEU A 188 -18.76 -7.32 6.09
CA LEU A 188 -17.29 -7.29 6.02
C LEU A 188 -16.71 -6.95 7.39
N LYS A 189 -17.27 -5.96 8.08
CA LYS A 189 -16.83 -5.57 9.43
C LYS A 189 -16.97 -6.74 10.42
N GLU A 190 -18.12 -7.40 10.43
CA GLU A 190 -18.38 -8.59 11.26
C GLU A 190 -17.43 -9.74 10.92
N SER A 191 -17.18 -9.98 9.63
CA SER A 191 -16.21 -10.99 9.19
C SER A 191 -14.80 -10.73 9.75
N LEU A 192 -14.38 -9.46 9.78
CA LEU A 192 -13.07 -9.07 10.34
C LEU A 192 -13.03 -9.19 11.87
N ILE A 193 -14.14 -8.87 12.56
CA ILE A 193 -14.23 -8.94 14.03
C ILE A 193 -14.20 -10.39 14.51
N HIS A 194 -14.87 -11.28 13.79
CA HIS A 194 -15.02 -12.69 14.20
C HIS A 194 -13.91 -13.61 13.66
N ALA A 195 -13.07 -13.12 12.74
CA ALA A 195 -11.99 -13.92 12.16
C ALA A 195 -10.95 -14.32 13.20
N ALA A 196 -10.69 -15.60 13.31
CA ALA A 196 -9.57 -16.15 14.06
C ALA A 196 -8.30 -16.19 13.17
N LYS A 197 -7.15 -16.43 13.78
CA LYS A 197 -5.87 -16.55 13.07
C LYS A 197 -5.90 -17.62 11.98
N ASP A 198 -6.57 -18.74 12.26
CA ASP A 198 -6.66 -19.90 11.37
C ASP A 198 -7.61 -19.66 10.18
N ASP A 199 -8.45 -18.62 10.24
CA ASP A 199 -9.31 -18.21 9.12
C ASP A 199 -8.53 -17.39 8.06
N ILE A 200 -7.28 -17.04 8.34
CA ILE A 200 -6.47 -16.20 7.45
C ILE A 200 -5.61 -17.08 6.55
N ALA A 201 -5.72 -16.91 5.24
CA ALA A 201 -4.99 -17.69 4.27
C ALA A 201 -4.31 -16.83 3.20
N ILE A 202 -3.26 -17.39 2.59
CA ILE A 202 -2.64 -16.82 1.39
C ILE A 202 -3.34 -17.41 0.17
N VAL A 203 -3.96 -16.54 -0.60
CA VAL A 203 -4.73 -16.87 -1.79
C VAL A 203 -4.10 -16.26 -3.03
N LYS A 204 -4.43 -16.81 -4.22
CA LYS A 204 -4.07 -16.17 -5.49
C LYS A 204 -5.14 -15.13 -5.83
N SER A 205 -4.76 -13.87 -5.91
CA SER A 205 -5.69 -12.79 -6.25
C SER A 205 -6.04 -12.78 -7.75
N PRO A 206 -7.12 -12.11 -8.15
CA PRO A 206 -7.49 -11.97 -9.57
C PRO A 206 -6.43 -11.29 -10.44
N VAL A 207 -5.56 -10.48 -9.85
CA VAL A 207 -4.42 -9.84 -10.55
C VAL A 207 -3.16 -10.69 -10.58
N GLY A 208 -3.23 -11.95 -10.09
CA GLY A 208 -2.15 -12.92 -10.17
C GLY A 208 -1.11 -12.85 -9.05
N MET A 209 -1.21 -11.87 -8.16
CA MET A 209 -0.33 -11.73 -6.98
C MET A 209 -0.84 -12.57 -5.81
N PRO A 210 0.04 -13.05 -4.91
CA PRO A 210 -0.41 -13.58 -3.62
C PRO A 210 -1.19 -12.51 -2.85
N GLY A 211 -2.21 -12.93 -2.13
CA GLY A 211 -3.00 -12.05 -1.28
C GLY A 211 -3.32 -12.71 0.05
N ARG A 212 -3.38 -11.94 1.13
CA ARG A 212 -3.83 -12.41 2.43
C ARG A 212 -5.28 -12.06 2.60
N ALA A 213 -6.13 -13.07 2.84
CA ALA A 213 -7.57 -12.92 2.96
C ALA A 213 -8.16 -13.80 4.05
N ILE A 214 -9.35 -13.46 4.52
CA ILE A 214 -10.17 -14.33 5.37
C ILE A 214 -10.77 -15.42 4.49
N MET A 215 -10.62 -16.68 4.90
CA MET A 215 -11.17 -17.86 4.23
C MET A 215 -12.66 -18.00 4.55
N ASN A 216 -13.47 -17.15 3.95
CA ASN A 216 -14.92 -17.25 4.01
C ASN A 216 -15.47 -18.18 2.92
N SER A 217 -16.78 -18.42 2.91
CA SER A 217 -17.43 -19.33 1.93
C SER A 217 -17.12 -18.91 0.47
N PHE A 218 -17.11 -17.62 0.16
CA PHE A 218 -16.75 -17.13 -1.18
C PHE A 218 -15.30 -17.51 -1.56
N MET A 219 -14.36 -17.31 -0.64
CA MET A 219 -12.96 -17.66 -0.91
C MET A 219 -12.75 -19.18 -1.01
N GLN A 220 -13.53 -19.99 -0.29
CA GLN A 220 -13.52 -21.44 -0.43
C GLN A 220 -13.94 -21.86 -1.84
N HIS A 221 -15.02 -21.30 -2.40
CA HIS A 221 -15.44 -21.53 -3.79
C HIS A 221 -14.38 -21.09 -4.80
N VAL A 222 -13.77 -19.91 -4.59
CA VAL A 222 -12.65 -19.42 -5.42
C VAL A 222 -11.48 -20.40 -5.43
N MET A 223 -11.08 -20.87 -4.26
CA MET A 223 -9.95 -21.80 -4.11
C MET A 223 -10.25 -23.19 -4.64
N ALA A 224 -11.51 -23.61 -4.62
CA ALA A 224 -11.99 -24.85 -5.26
C ALA A 224 -12.01 -24.76 -6.79
N GLY A 225 -11.73 -23.58 -7.37
CA GLY A 225 -11.74 -23.37 -8.82
C GLY A 225 -13.15 -23.24 -9.40
N GLU A 226 -14.15 -22.98 -8.58
CA GLU A 226 -15.51 -22.80 -9.04
C GLU A 226 -15.67 -21.55 -9.87
N LYS A 227 -16.55 -21.60 -10.87
CA LYS A 227 -16.82 -20.48 -11.77
C LYS A 227 -17.54 -19.37 -11.00
N ILE A 228 -16.85 -18.27 -10.76
CA ILE A 228 -17.43 -17.11 -10.11
C ILE A 228 -18.28 -16.34 -11.11
N PRO A 229 -19.52 -15.96 -10.78
CA PRO A 229 -20.35 -15.13 -11.63
C PRO A 229 -19.62 -13.81 -11.97
N HIS A 230 -19.68 -13.41 -13.23
CA HIS A 230 -19.11 -12.13 -13.65
C HIS A 230 -19.87 -10.99 -12.95
N SER A 231 -19.14 -10.20 -12.17
CA SER A 231 -19.71 -8.97 -11.58
C SER A 231 -19.70 -7.86 -12.63
N PRO A 232 -20.82 -7.21 -12.90
CA PRO A 232 -20.93 -6.14 -13.90
C PRO A 232 -20.42 -4.77 -13.37
N CYS A 233 -19.51 -4.76 -12.39
CA CYS A 233 -18.96 -3.50 -11.88
C CYS A 233 -18.02 -2.83 -12.90
#